data_67027d16a5cd61e98937f24c1afe81d3
#
_entry.id   67027d16a5cd61e98937f24c1afe81d3
#
_cell.length_a   1.000
_cell.length_b   1.000
_cell.length_c   1.000
_cell.angle_alpha   90.00
_cell.angle_beta   90.00
_cell.angle_gamma   90.00
#
_symmetry.space_group_name_H-M   'P 1'
#
loop_
_entity.id
_entity.type
_entity.pdbx_description
1 polymer ?
#
loop_
_entity_poly.entity_id
_entity_poly.type
_entity_poly.pdbx_seq_one_letter_code
_entity_poly.pdbx_strand_id
1 'polypeptide(L)'
;MIARIAGHQYRKGLHALERGDLDALLAQFSPDATLTFVGDTPLGADLSSATDVRAWFERFLRLLPDRRFEVQRYQVSGPPWKMQLAAHVVIRSSIDGEPYENQFAHFLTLRWGKVVDDLILEDTQRWAGACERLAAAGLVDASAAPMR
;
A
#
# COMPACT_ATOMS: atom_id res chain seq x y z
N MET A 1 18.72 7.34 15.55
CA MET A 1 18.54 5.89 15.75
C MET A 1 17.10 5.43 15.50
N ILE A 2 16.10 6.07 16.14
CA ILE A 2 14.68 5.71 15.98
C ILE A 2 14.23 5.86 14.51
N ALA A 3 14.64 6.92 13.82
CA ALA A 3 14.31 7.11 12.40
C ALA A 3 14.86 5.99 11.52
N ARG A 4 16.07 5.47 11.83
CA ARG A 4 16.66 4.36 11.09
C ARG A 4 15.89 3.06 11.31
N ILE A 5 15.42 2.83 12.54
CA ILE A 5 14.61 1.67 12.87
C ILE A 5 13.27 1.74 12.13
N ALA A 6 12.61 2.90 12.14
CA ALA A 6 11.35 3.10 11.42
C ALA A 6 11.52 2.88 9.91
N GLY A 7 12.58 3.42 9.32
CA GLY A 7 12.88 3.22 7.90
C GLY A 7 13.16 1.76 7.56
N HIS A 8 13.89 1.06 8.41
CA HIS A 8 14.14 -0.37 8.24
C HIS A 8 12.85 -1.18 8.30
N GLN A 9 11.98 -0.90 9.27
CA GLN A 9 10.69 -1.57 9.42
C GLN A 9 9.78 -1.27 8.22
N TYR A 10 9.80 -0.04 7.72
CA TYR A 10 9.04 0.34 6.53
C TYR A 10 9.46 -0.50 5.31
N ARG A 11 10.77 -0.59 5.04
CA ARG A 11 11.29 -1.41 3.92
C ARG A 11 10.97 -2.89 4.12
N LYS A 12 11.04 -3.37 5.35
CA LYS A 12 10.69 -4.76 5.68
C LYS A 12 9.23 -5.05 5.36
N GLY A 13 8.33 -4.11 5.65
CA GLY A 13 6.91 -4.23 5.29
C GLY A 13 6.70 -4.29 3.78
N LEU A 14 7.37 -3.43 3.02
CA LEU A 14 7.29 -3.46 1.55
C LEU A 14 7.83 -4.78 0.98
N HIS A 15 8.92 -5.31 1.53
CA HIS A 15 9.46 -6.60 1.10
C HIS A 15 8.49 -7.75 1.42
N ALA A 16 7.82 -7.71 2.57
CA ALA A 16 6.77 -8.69 2.90
C ALA A 16 5.63 -8.64 1.87
N LEU A 17 5.22 -7.43 1.48
CA LEU A 17 4.18 -7.24 0.46
C LEU A 17 4.64 -7.77 -0.90
N GLU A 18 5.89 -7.56 -1.28
CA GLU A 18 6.45 -8.13 -2.50
C GLU A 18 6.36 -9.66 -2.51
N ARG A 19 6.64 -10.31 -1.38
CA ARG A 19 6.56 -11.77 -1.25
C ARG A 19 5.13 -12.29 -1.11
N GLY A 20 4.16 -11.40 -0.88
CA GLY A 20 2.79 -11.80 -0.56
C GLY A 20 2.63 -12.33 0.86
N ASP A 21 3.55 -12.01 1.76
CA ASP A 21 3.51 -12.43 3.16
C ASP A 21 2.70 -11.40 3.97
N LEU A 22 1.38 -11.53 3.90
CA LEU A 22 0.48 -10.60 4.59
C LEU A 22 0.53 -10.74 6.10
N ASP A 23 0.83 -11.91 6.63
CA ASP A 23 0.95 -12.08 8.08
C ASP A 23 2.12 -11.25 8.62
N ALA A 24 3.27 -11.28 7.94
CA ALA A 24 4.42 -10.45 8.32
C ALA A 24 4.13 -8.96 8.17
N LEU A 25 3.47 -8.56 7.08
CA LEU A 25 3.09 -7.16 6.86
C LEU A 25 2.14 -6.67 7.94
N LEU A 26 1.06 -7.41 8.17
CA LEU A 26 -0.02 -7.00 9.08
C LEU A 26 0.39 -7.09 10.55
N ALA A 27 1.45 -7.84 10.87
CA ALA A 27 2.04 -7.81 12.20
C ALA A 27 2.59 -6.42 12.58
N GLN A 28 2.85 -5.57 11.59
CA GLN A 28 3.29 -4.19 11.81
C GLN A 28 2.12 -3.22 12.05
N PHE A 29 0.87 -3.67 11.87
CA PHE A 29 -0.33 -2.83 12.00
C PHE A 29 -0.97 -3.02 13.37
N SER A 30 -1.49 -1.91 13.92
CA SER A 30 -2.40 -1.97 15.06
C SER A 30 -3.71 -2.64 14.64
N PRO A 31 -4.40 -3.38 15.54
CA PRO A 31 -5.70 -4.01 15.20
C PRO A 31 -6.78 -3.02 14.79
N ASP A 32 -6.68 -1.77 15.23
CA ASP A 32 -7.63 -0.69 14.94
C ASP A 32 -7.07 0.33 13.93
N ALA A 33 -6.05 -0.06 13.17
CA ALA A 33 -5.45 0.82 12.16
C ALA A 33 -6.46 1.21 11.09
N THR A 34 -6.31 2.45 10.60
CA THR A 34 -7.07 2.94 9.45
C THR A 34 -6.22 2.90 8.20
N LEU A 35 -6.85 2.65 7.06
CA LEU A 35 -6.19 2.66 5.76
C LEU A 35 -7.04 3.44 4.76
N THR A 36 -6.43 4.42 4.12
CA THR A 36 -7.07 5.23 3.10
C THR A 36 -6.23 5.18 1.83
N PHE A 37 -6.83 4.75 0.73
CA PHE A 37 -6.26 4.87 -0.61
C PHE A 37 -7.16 5.81 -1.39
N VAL A 38 -6.64 6.98 -1.74
CA VAL A 38 -7.45 8.03 -2.35
C VAL A 38 -7.74 7.70 -3.82
N GLY A 39 -8.99 7.83 -4.21
CA GLY A 39 -9.43 7.71 -5.59
C GLY A 39 -10.59 6.72 -5.77
N ASP A 40 -11.33 6.91 -6.85
CA ASP A 40 -12.48 6.07 -7.19
C ASP A 40 -12.03 4.95 -8.14
N THR A 41 -11.24 4.05 -7.62
CA THR A 41 -10.65 2.92 -8.35
C THR A 41 -10.84 1.63 -7.55
N PRO A 42 -10.55 0.46 -8.13
CA PRO A 42 -10.62 -0.81 -7.39
C PRO A 42 -9.74 -0.88 -6.14
N LEU A 43 -8.71 -0.05 -6.03
CA LEU A 43 -7.90 0.08 -4.82
C LEU A 43 -8.32 1.23 -3.92
N GLY A 44 -9.30 2.04 -4.34
CA GLY A 44 -9.86 3.08 -3.46
C GLY A 44 -10.34 2.46 -2.16
N ALA A 45 -10.03 3.09 -1.02
CA ALA A 45 -10.33 2.51 0.27
C ALA A 45 -10.47 3.58 1.35
N ASP A 46 -11.37 3.29 2.29
CA ASP A 46 -11.55 4.04 3.53
C ASP A 46 -11.92 3.02 4.60
N LEU A 47 -10.91 2.42 5.24
CA LEU A 47 -11.05 1.23 6.07
C LEU A 47 -10.61 1.50 7.50
N SER A 48 -11.27 0.82 8.45
CA SER A 48 -10.99 0.96 9.88
C SER A 48 -11.06 -0.36 10.67
N SER A 49 -11.08 -1.49 9.98
CA SER A 49 -11.05 -2.80 10.63
C SER A 49 -9.91 -3.66 10.09
N ALA A 50 -9.33 -4.49 10.94
CA ALA A 50 -8.25 -5.39 10.54
C ALA A 50 -8.68 -6.36 9.44
N THR A 51 -9.91 -6.83 9.50
CA THR A 51 -10.48 -7.73 8.48
C THR A 51 -10.53 -7.06 7.11
N ASP A 52 -11.01 -5.82 7.07
CA ASP A 52 -11.13 -5.07 5.80
C ASP A 52 -9.76 -4.66 5.27
N VAL A 53 -8.84 -4.27 6.14
CA VAL A 53 -7.46 -3.95 5.74
C VAL A 53 -6.79 -5.17 5.11
N ARG A 54 -6.96 -6.35 5.71
CA ARG A 54 -6.44 -7.59 5.12
C ARG A 54 -7.07 -7.87 3.75
N ALA A 55 -8.37 -7.75 3.64
CA ALA A 55 -9.09 -7.96 2.37
C ALA A 55 -8.61 -7.00 1.28
N TRP A 56 -8.29 -5.75 1.64
CA TRP A 56 -7.73 -4.79 0.71
C TRP A 56 -6.35 -5.24 0.20
N PHE A 57 -5.47 -5.67 1.08
CA PHE A 57 -4.15 -6.17 0.66
C PHE A 57 -4.27 -7.45 -0.19
N GLU A 58 -5.22 -8.32 0.11
CA GLU A 58 -5.46 -9.50 -0.71
C GLU A 58 -5.89 -9.11 -2.14
N ARG A 59 -6.77 -8.11 -2.27
CA ARG A 59 -7.14 -7.56 -3.59
C ARG A 59 -5.92 -6.96 -4.29
N PHE A 60 -5.11 -6.20 -3.57
CA PHE A 60 -3.88 -5.62 -4.11
C PHE A 60 -2.96 -6.70 -4.70
N LEU A 61 -2.77 -7.81 -4.00
CA LEU A 61 -1.93 -8.92 -4.46
C LEU A 61 -2.48 -9.54 -5.76
N ARG A 62 -3.79 -9.65 -5.89
CA ARG A 62 -4.41 -10.20 -7.11
C ARG A 62 -4.29 -9.26 -8.29
N LEU A 63 -4.40 -7.95 -8.05
CA LEU A 63 -4.32 -6.94 -9.11
C LEU A 63 -2.89 -6.76 -9.64
N LEU A 64 -1.89 -6.89 -8.78
CA LEU A 64 -0.49 -6.64 -9.13
C LEU A 64 0.39 -7.81 -8.66
N PRO A 65 0.32 -8.97 -9.36
CA PRO A 65 1.03 -10.18 -8.91
C PRO A 65 2.55 -10.06 -8.97
N ASP A 66 3.12 -9.25 -9.87
CA ASP A 66 4.57 -9.09 -10.08
C ASP A 66 5.11 -7.81 -9.43
N ARG A 67 4.45 -7.32 -8.42
CA ARG A 67 4.77 -6.03 -7.78
C ARG A 67 6.19 -5.99 -7.22
N ARG A 68 6.85 -4.84 -7.46
CA ARG A 68 8.16 -4.50 -6.88
C ARG A 68 8.10 -3.04 -6.43
N PHE A 69 8.73 -2.75 -5.31
CA PHE A 69 8.76 -1.42 -4.73
C PHE A 69 10.18 -0.89 -4.68
N GLU A 70 10.33 0.39 -5.01
CA GLU A 70 11.60 1.10 -4.90
C GLU A 70 11.37 2.39 -4.12
N VAL A 71 11.87 2.43 -2.89
CA VAL A 71 11.77 3.63 -2.05
C VAL A 71 12.73 4.68 -2.58
N GLN A 72 12.19 5.80 -3.04
CA GLN A 72 12.97 6.92 -3.55
C GLN A 72 13.56 7.72 -2.39
N ARG A 73 12.72 8.02 -1.42
CA ARG A 73 13.10 8.73 -0.20
C ARG A 73 12.04 8.53 0.87
N TYR A 74 12.43 8.74 2.11
CA TYR A 74 11.48 8.81 3.21
C TYR A 74 11.99 9.77 4.28
N GLN A 75 11.06 10.28 5.07
CA GLN A 75 11.32 11.15 6.20
C GLN A 75 10.53 10.65 7.40
N VAL A 76 11.14 10.74 8.57
CA VAL A 76 10.53 10.33 9.83
C VAL A 76 10.59 11.50 10.80
N SER A 77 9.49 11.76 11.49
CA SER A 77 9.40 12.82 12.49
C SER A 77 8.53 12.39 13.66
N GLY A 78 8.67 13.10 14.77
CA GLY A 78 7.86 12.88 15.95
C GLY A 78 8.43 11.84 16.93
N PRO A 79 7.86 11.81 18.14
CA PRO A 79 8.28 10.88 19.17
C PRO A 79 7.73 9.47 18.95
N PRO A 80 8.26 8.43 19.66
CA PRO A 80 7.82 7.05 19.45
C PRO A 80 6.32 6.79 19.64
N TRP A 81 5.66 7.59 20.46
CA TRP A 81 4.21 7.43 20.70
C TRP A 81 3.34 8.13 19.65
N LYS A 82 3.94 8.94 18.78
CA LYS A 82 3.24 9.61 17.67
C LYS A 82 4.22 9.95 16.56
N MET A 83 4.78 8.92 15.94
CA MET A 83 5.76 9.07 14.88
C MET A 83 5.05 9.15 13.53
N GLN A 84 5.58 9.97 12.63
CA GLN A 84 5.09 10.06 11.27
C GLN A 84 6.20 9.71 10.30
N LEU A 85 5.86 8.90 9.29
CA LEU A 85 6.75 8.57 8.19
C LEU A 85 6.08 9.00 6.89
N ALA A 86 6.81 9.74 6.07
CA ALA A 86 6.39 10.11 4.74
C ALA A 86 7.38 9.52 3.74
N ALA A 87 6.90 8.84 2.72
CA ALA A 87 7.75 8.20 1.72
C ALA A 87 7.26 8.48 0.30
N HIS A 88 8.20 8.54 -0.63
CA HIS A 88 7.94 8.52 -2.05
C HIS A 88 8.45 7.18 -2.59
N VAL A 89 7.58 6.42 -3.21
CA VAL A 89 7.85 5.04 -3.64
C VAL A 89 7.43 4.88 -5.10
N VAL A 90 8.27 4.19 -5.88
CA VAL A 90 7.91 3.73 -7.22
C VAL A 90 7.49 2.28 -7.12
N ILE A 91 6.35 1.95 -7.74
CA ILE A 91 5.87 0.59 -7.89
C ILE A 91 6.01 0.15 -9.34
N ARG A 92 6.51 -1.06 -9.54
CA ARG A 92 6.60 -1.70 -10.84
C ARG A 92 5.91 -3.04 -10.80
N SER A 93 5.24 -3.35 -11.91
CA SER A 93 4.56 -4.64 -12.09
C SER A 93 4.41 -4.89 -13.58
N SER A 94 3.59 -5.87 -13.94
CA SER A 94 3.14 -6.09 -15.30
C SER A 94 1.62 -6.04 -15.35
N ILE A 95 1.09 -5.46 -16.43
CA ILE A 95 -0.34 -5.38 -16.70
C ILE A 95 -0.56 -6.02 -18.07
N ASP A 96 -1.26 -7.15 -18.10
CA ASP A 96 -1.52 -7.91 -19.32
C ASP A 96 -0.23 -8.17 -20.14
N GLY A 97 0.84 -8.56 -19.42
CA GLY A 97 2.13 -8.86 -20.02
C GLY A 97 3.00 -7.66 -20.37
N GLU A 98 2.51 -6.44 -20.19
CA GLU A 98 3.26 -5.22 -20.47
C GLU A 98 3.81 -4.59 -19.19
N PRO A 99 5.01 -3.97 -19.23
CA PRO A 99 5.55 -3.28 -18.07
C PRO A 99 4.62 -2.16 -17.59
N TYR A 100 4.43 -2.09 -16.28
CA TYR A 100 3.67 -1.04 -15.63
C TYR A 100 4.50 -0.38 -14.54
N GLU A 101 4.51 0.92 -14.51
CA GLU A 101 5.17 1.70 -13.48
C GLU A 101 4.25 2.81 -13.00
N ASN A 102 4.22 3.00 -11.69
CA ASN A 102 3.50 4.10 -11.07
C ASN A 102 4.30 4.58 -9.85
N GLN A 103 3.82 5.63 -9.21
CA GLN A 103 4.44 6.15 -8.00
C GLN A 103 3.38 6.58 -7.02
N PHE A 104 3.71 6.51 -5.75
CA PHE A 104 2.80 6.95 -4.71
C PHE A 104 3.54 7.67 -3.58
N ALA A 105 2.82 8.56 -2.93
CA ALA A 105 3.20 9.13 -1.66
C ALA A 105 2.51 8.33 -0.55
N HIS A 106 3.26 7.98 0.47
CA HIS A 106 2.81 7.11 1.55
C HIS A 106 3.02 7.82 2.87
N PHE A 107 1.95 7.99 3.63
CA PHE A 107 1.99 8.66 4.92
C PHE A 107 1.52 7.70 5.99
N LEU A 108 2.42 7.37 6.91
CA LEU A 108 2.11 6.47 8.01
C LEU A 108 2.18 7.23 9.34
N THR A 109 1.21 6.98 10.20
CA THR A 109 1.33 7.33 11.61
C THR A 109 1.59 6.05 12.40
N LEU A 110 2.64 6.09 13.24
CA LEU A 110 3.02 4.95 14.05
C LEU A 110 2.91 5.31 15.53
N ARG A 111 2.47 4.34 16.31
CA ARG A 111 2.45 4.45 17.77
C ARG A 111 3.18 3.25 18.33
N TRP A 112 4.31 3.52 18.99
CA TRP A 112 5.16 2.47 19.57
C TRP A 112 5.51 1.38 18.54
N GLY A 113 5.87 1.82 17.32
CA GLY A 113 6.29 0.94 16.25
C GLY A 113 5.17 0.26 15.47
N LYS A 114 3.89 0.50 15.81
CA LYS A 114 2.75 -0.06 15.08
C LYS A 114 2.08 1.01 14.23
N VAL A 115 1.71 0.64 13.01
CA VAL A 115 0.96 1.51 12.11
C VAL A 115 -0.46 1.67 12.67
N VAL A 116 -0.86 2.91 12.93
CA VAL A 116 -2.22 3.24 13.36
C VAL A 116 -3.01 3.97 12.27
N ASP A 117 -2.34 4.57 11.30
CA ASP A 117 -2.96 5.17 10.12
C ASP A 117 -2.06 5.03 8.91
N ASP A 118 -2.64 4.67 7.79
CA ASP A 118 -1.95 4.44 6.51
C ASP A 118 -2.71 5.21 5.42
N LEU A 119 -2.08 6.25 4.86
CA LEU A 119 -2.65 7.06 3.78
C LEU A 119 -1.79 6.93 2.54
N ILE A 120 -2.41 6.55 1.42
CA ILE A 120 -1.74 6.33 0.15
C ILE A 120 -2.33 7.26 -0.91
N LEU A 121 -1.46 8.04 -1.55
CA LEU A 121 -1.79 8.92 -2.67
C LEU A 121 -0.98 8.48 -3.89
N GLU A 122 -1.66 7.95 -4.89
CA GLU A 122 -1.03 7.44 -6.12
C GLU A 122 -1.48 8.29 -7.32
N ASP A 123 -0.78 8.18 -8.45
CA ASP A 123 -1.30 8.67 -9.73
C ASP A 123 -2.49 7.78 -10.13
N THR A 124 -3.68 8.20 -9.75
CA THR A 124 -4.90 7.42 -9.94
C THR A 124 -5.37 7.38 -11.39
N GLN A 125 -4.99 8.37 -12.20
CA GLN A 125 -5.30 8.35 -13.63
C GLN A 125 -4.55 7.21 -14.32
N ARG A 126 -3.26 7.05 -14.02
CA ARG A 126 -2.44 5.96 -14.54
C ARG A 126 -2.95 4.60 -14.04
N TRP A 127 -3.30 4.52 -12.76
CA TRP A 127 -3.84 3.28 -12.17
C TRP A 127 -5.20 2.93 -12.77
N ALA A 128 -6.10 3.90 -12.96
CA ALA A 128 -7.39 3.65 -13.61
C ALA A 128 -7.23 3.08 -15.02
N GLY A 129 -6.28 3.62 -15.80
CA GLY A 129 -5.96 3.08 -17.11
C GLY A 129 -5.45 1.64 -17.08
N ALA A 130 -4.63 1.30 -16.08
CA ALA A 130 -4.18 -0.07 -15.86
C ALA A 130 -5.34 -1.00 -15.51
N CYS A 131 -6.27 -0.55 -14.67
CA CYS A 131 -7.47 -1.32 -14.31
C CYS A 131 -8.35 -1.61 -15.54
N GLU A 132 -8.50 -0.64 -16.44
CA GLU A 132 -9.25 -0.87 -17.70
C GLU A 132 -8.62 -2.00 -18.52
N ARG A 133 -7.29 -2.02 -18.62
CA ARG A 133 -6.59 -3.08 -19.35
C ARG A 133 -6.72 -4.43 -18.66
N LEU A 134 -6.62 -4.47 -17.34
CA LEU A 134 -6.81 -5.70 -16.55
C LEU A 134 -8.24 -6.24 -16.68
N ALA A 135 -9.24 -5.36 -16.65
CA ALA A 135 -10.63 -5.74 -16.82
C ALA A 135 -10.87 -6.32 -18.22
N ALA A 136 -10.31 -5.70 -19.25
CA ALA A 136 -10.40 -6.19 -20.63
C ALA A 136 -9.74 -7.56 -20.78
N ALA A 137 -8.71 -7.86 -19.98
CA ALA A 137 -8.04 -9.16 -19.94
C ALA A 137 -8.79 -10.20 -19.09
N GLY A 138 -9.94 -9.84 -18.48
CA GLY A 138 -10.81 -10.74 -17.74
C GLY A 138 -10.59 -10.79 -16.23
N LEU A 139 -9.79 -9.90 -15.66
CA LEU A 139 -9.57 -9.85 -14.20
C LEU A 139 -10.74 -9.13 -13.52
N VAL A 140 -11.55 -9.88 -12.77
CA VAL A 140 -12.80 -9.39 -12.15
C VAL A 140 -12.52 -8.28 -11.15
N ASP A 141 -11.46 -8.41 -10.34
CA ASP A 141 -11.12 -7.41 -9.33
C ASP A 141 -10.84 -6.01 -9.93
N ALA A 142 -10.45 -5.94 -11.19
CA ALA A 142 -10.14 -4.69 -11.88
C ALA A 142 -11.37 -3.83 -12.18
N SER A 143 -12.58 -4.39 -12.00
CA SER A 143 -13.84 -3.68 -12.14
C SER A 143 -14.55 -3.50 -10.80
N ALA A 144 -13.89 -3.84 -9.68
CA ALA A 144 -14.49 -3.76 -8.37
C ALA A 144 -14.66 -2.30 -7.92
N ALA A 145 -15.70 -2.05 -7.14
CA ALA A 145 -15.90 -0.76 -6.48
C ALA A 145 -14.87 -0.56 -5.37
N PRO A 146 -14.58 0.71 -5.01
CA PRO A 146 -13.76 0.99 -3.83
C PRO A 146 -14.31 0.31 -2.57
N MET A 147 -13.40 -0.03 -1.66
CA MET A 147 -13.76 -0.62 -0.36
C MET A 147 -13.93 0.50 0.67
N ARG A 148 -15.13 0.57 1.29
CA ARG A 148 -15.43 1.62 2.28
C ARG A 148 -16.20 1.05 3.48
#